data_dcd299b8787a9a4023b926307bc9e5b5
#
_entry.id   dcd299b8787a9a4023b926307bc9e5b5
#
_cell.length_a   1.000
_cell.length_b   1.000
_cell.length_c   1.000
_cell.angle_alpha   90.00
_cell.angle_beta   90.00
_cell.angle_gamma   90.00
#
_symmetry.space_group_name_H-M   'P 1'
#
loop_
_entity.id
_entity.type
_entity.pdbx_description
1 polymer ?
#
loop_
_entity_poly.entity_id
_entity_poly.type
_entity_poly.pdbx_seq_one_letter_code
_entity_poly.pdbx_strand_id
1 'polypeptide(L)'
;PEGVDGKIFKPNPKLKKQDKFQFIVVGRWDYRKGIKESIEGFLKAFPDNQDVELLLNVENPYPTDGMNSTEERLKYYGLEDNRIKILKFLNRKQYIKLLQNANVLISCAKAEGWNLPLIESLACGTPSIYTKCSGQLEFTKSKGLGVEILGEEKAGENIPGNFYTPNLDDLIKKIKDSYNNYNVWKKWHLDRSKEIREEYSWKNQAKKAYNRLQQIKITPKIKTPRLDVNFVDGPYACLRNSNQEYLVDFINQDTNQSEYSVNLKNDHWGKTFHKFFINWDIQIKDNFGEIIYSHKYNASGKRVYIAFGSKALGDTLAWFPYALEFKKKHNCHVIVSTFWNKFFKEKYPELEF
;
A
#
# COMPACT_ATOMS: atom_id res chain seq x y z
N PRO A 1 -11.90 -1.58 8.39
CA PRO A 1 -11.37 -1.42 9.75
C PRO A 1 -10.78 -2.73 10.24
N GLU A 2 -9.68 -2.63 11.02
CA GLU A 2 -9.05 -3.77 11.67
C GLU A 2 -9.55 -3.88 13.12
N GLY A 3 -9.19 -4.98 13.80
CA GLY A 3 -9.62 -5.24 15.16
C GLY A 3 -8.47 -5.30 16.15
N VAL A 4 -8.82 -5.42 17.43
CA VAL A 4 -7.89 -5.73 18.51
C VAL A 4 -8.32 -6.99 19.26
N ASP A 5 -7.37 -7.81 19.68
CA ASP A 5 -7.66 -8.96 20.54
C ASP A 5 -7.77 -8.51 22.01
N GLY A 6 -8.98 -8.17 22.42
CA GLY A 6 -9.26 -7.71 23.79
C GLY A 6 -9.07 -8.76 24.90
N LYS A 7 -8.80 -10.03 24.55
CA LYS A 7 -8.42 -11.06 25.53
C LYS A 7 -6.96 -10.92 25.95
N ILE A 8 -6.13 -10.45 25.00
CA ILE A 8 -4.68 -10.32 25.11
C ILE A 8 -4.33 -8.88 25.51
N PHE A 9 -4.80 -7.90 24.74
CA PHE A 9 -4.60 -6.47 25.00
C PHE A 9 -5.69 -5.98 25.93
N LYS A 10 -5.39 -5.94 27.20
CA LYS A 10 -6.28 -5.49 28.28
C LYS A 10 -5.50 -4.90 29.43
N PRO A 11 -6.10 -4.07 30.26
CA PRO A 11 -5.44 -3.56 31.46
C PRO A 11 -4.93 -4.70 32.34
N ASN A 12 -3.73 -4.53 32.89
CA ASN A 12 -3.16 -5.45 33.86
C ASN A 12 -3.20 -4.79 35.26
N PRO A 13 -4.04 -5.29 36.20
CA PRO A 13 -4.14 -4.71 37.53
C PRO A 13 -2.91 -5.02 38.43
N LYS A 14 -2.06 -5.96 38.00
CA LYS A 14 -0.86 -6.40 38.76
C LYS A 14 0.42 -5.73 38.25
N LEU A 15 0.34 -4.46 37.86
CA LEU A 15 1.51 -3.74 37.37
C LEU A 15 2.49 -3.46 38.52
N LYS A 16 3.77 -3.67 38.25
CA LYS A 16 4.83 -3.18 39.14
C LYS A 16 4.97 -1.68 39.00
N LYS A 17 5.14 -0.99 40.12
CA LYS A 17 5.53 0.43 40.12
C LYS A 17 6.89 0.54 39.40
N GLN A 18 6.98 1.44 38.45
CA GLN A 18 8.21 1.78 37.76
C GLN A 18 8.99 2.79 38.59
N ASP A 19 10.32 2.71 38.52
CA ASP A 19 11.19 3.67 39.21
C ASP A 19 11.15 5.04 38.54
N LYS A 20 10.98 5.06 37.21
CA LYS A 20 10.82 6.25 36.38
C LYS A 20 9.49 6.27 35.64
N PHE A 21 9.04 7.43 35.26
CA PHE A 21 7.87 7.59 34.41
C PHE A 21 8.23 7.24 32.96
N GLN A 22 7.59 6.21 32.41
CA GLN A 22 7.96 5.63 31.12
C GLN A 22 7.06 6.11 29.99
N PHE A 23 7.64 6.79 29.03
CA PHE A 23 7.05 6.97 27.71
C PHE A 23 7.55 5.87 26.77
N ILE A 24 6.72 5.46 25.82
CA ILE A 24 7.10 4.49 24.79
C ILE A 24 6.80 5.01 23.41
N VAL A 25 7.65 4.66 22.45
CA VAL A 25 7.42 4.82 21.02
C VAL A 25 7.55 3.45 20.37
N VAL A 26 6.53 3.06 19.60
CA VAL A 26 6.46 1.74 18.98
C VAL A 26 6.18 1.87 17.50
N GLY A 27 6.92 1.14 16.70
CA GLY A 27 6.75 1.06 15.26
C GLY A 27 8.09 1.10 14.54
N ARG A 28 8.09 0.77 13.27
CA ARG A 28 9.30 0.83 12.46
C ARG A 28 9.75 2.29 12.27
N TRP A 29 11.04 2.59 12.48
CA TRP A 29 11.56 3.92 12.19
C TRP A 29 11.52 4.19 10.70
N ASP A 30 10.50 4.86 10.26
CA ASP A 30 10.38 5.45 8.94
C ASP A 30 9.75 6.85 9.04
N TYR A 31 9.86 7.64 7.98
CA TYR A 31 9.37 9.01 7.95
C TYR A 31 7.87 9.13 8.30
N ARG A 32 7.08 8.19 7.77
CA ARG A 32 5.63 8.14 7.98
C ARG A 32 5.23 7.95 9.44
N LYS A 33 6.06 7.27 10.22
CA LYS A 33 5.76 6.94 11.62
C LYS A 33 6.02 8.09 12.60
N GLY A 34 6.70 9.16 12.18
CA GLY A 34 6.95 10.32 13.03
C GLY A 34 7.77 9.99 14.28
N ILE A 35 8.71 9.04 14.17
CA ILE A 35 9.56 8.63 15.30
C ILE A 35 10.45 9.78 15.75
N LYS A 36 11.05 10.50 14.78
CA LYS A 36 11.88 11.68 15.05
C LYS A 36 11.09 12.73 15.85
N GLU A 37 9.91 13.08 15.38
CA GLU A 37 9.03 14.06 16.03
C GLU A 37 8.62 13.61 17.44
N SER A 38 8.38 12.33 17.64
CA SER A 38 8.06 11.76 18.97
C SER A 38 9.21 11.93 19.95
N ILE A 39 10.46 11.70 19.51
CA ILE A 39 11.67 11.87 20.34
C ILE A 39 11.94 13.35 20.60
N GLU A 40 11.90 14.20 19.58
CA GLU A 40 12.06 15.65 19.73
C GLU A 40 11.05 16.24 20.71
N GLY A 41 9.79 15.82 20.60
CA GLY A 41 8.73 16.23 21.52
C GLY A 41 9.01 15.85 22.96
N PHE A 42 9.48 14.62 23.19
CA PHE A 42 9.88 14.15 24.53
C PHE A 42 11.06 14.97 25.10
N LEU A 43 12.13 15.15 24.34
CA LEU A 43 13.31 15.88 24.77
C LEU A 43 12.99 17.35 25.09
N LYS A 44 12.20 18.01 24.27
CA LYS A 44 11.77 19.40 24.49
C LYS A 44 10.74 19.54 25.62
N ALA A 45 9.94 18.50 25.88
CA ALA A 45 9.02 18.50 27.01
C ALA A 45 9.75 18.42 28.35
N PHE A 46 10.87 17.71 28.40
CA PHE A 46 11.64 17.42 29.61
C PHE A 46 13.14 17.70 29.42
N PRO A 47 13.57 18.97 29.31
CA PRO A 47 14.98 19.26 29.09
C PRO A 47 15.87 18.75 30.24
N ASP A 48 15.43 18.82 31.49
CA ASP A 48 16.24 18.54 32.68
C ASP A 48 15.66 17.45 33.61
N ASN A 49 14.43 16.99 33.35
CA ASN A 49 13.78 16.02 34.23
C ASN A 49 14.38 14.63 34.06
N GLN A 50 15.02 14.10 35.09
CA GLN A 50 15.65 12.77 35.10
C GLN A 50 14.72 11.64 35.60
N ASP A 51 13.52 11.98 36.07
CA ASP A 51 12.52 11.01 36.54
C ASP A 51 11.65 10.42 35.41
N VAL A 52 11.92 10.83 34.18
CA VAL A 52 11.27 10.34 32.96
C VAL A 52 12.24 9.56 32.11
N GLU A 53 11.74 8.60 31.36
CA GLU A 53 12.50 7.90 30.32
C GLU A 53 11.66 7.58 29.10
N LEU A 54 12.31 7.44 27.94
CA LEU A 54 11.69 7.11 26.67
C LEU A 54 12.20 5.75 26.18
N LEU A 55 11.32 4.78 26.09
CA LEU A 55 11.62 3.45 25.56
C LEU A 55 11.28 3.39 24.08
N LEU A 56 12.25 3.07 23.24
CA LEU A 56 12.11 2.97 21.80
C LEU A 56 12.06 1.51 21.35
N ASN A 57 10.92 1.07 20.83
CA ASN A 57 10.81 -0.20 20.12
C ASN A 57 10.54 0.10 18.64
N VAL A 58 11.56 0.59 17.92
CA VAL A 58 11.45 1.27 16.63
C VAL A 58 12.39 0.74 15.55
N GLU A 59 12.98 -0.41 15.75
CA GLU A 59 13.93 -0.99 14.81
C GLU A 59 13.33 -1.14 13.41
N ASN A 60 14.11 -0.81 12.40
CA ASN A 60 13.71 -0.93 10.99
C ASN A 60 14.62 -1.90 10.25
N PRO A 61 14.19 -3.16 10.02
CA PRO A 61 14.99 -4.15 9.30
C PRO A 61 15.07 -3.88 7.78
N TYR A 62 14.33 -2.87 7.27
CA TYR A 62 14.30 -2.49 5.86
C TYR A 62 14.56 -0.99 5.71
N PRO A 63 15.76 -0.50 6.05
CA PRO A 63 16.05 0.93 6.03
C PRO A 63 16.04 1.47 4.59
N THR A 64 15.39 2.61 4.39
CA THR A 64 15.38 3.34 3.12
C THR A 64 16.19 4.64 3.20
N ASP A 65 16.70 4.97 4.38
CA ASP A 65 17.43 6.19 4.71
C ASP A 65 18.96 6.00 4.77
N GLY A 66 19.44 4.81 4.42
CA GLY A 66 20.87 4.47 4.44
C GLY A 66 21.45 4.22 5.85
N MET A 67 20.63 4.29 6.89
CA MET A 67 21.06 4.04 8.28
C MET A 67 20.57 2.67 8.75
N ASN A 68 21.46 1.89 9.37
CA ASN A 68 21.21 0.50 9.69
C ASN A 68 20.71 0.26 11.12
N SER A 69 20.83 1.25 12.00
CA SER A 69 20.42 1.09 13.40
C SER A 69 19.67 2.31 13.95
N THR A 70 18.99 2.10 15.06
CA THR A 70 18.32 3.19 15.81
C THR A 70 19.35 4.14 16.40
N GLU A 71 20.50 3.65 16.85
CA GLU A 71 21.62 4.43 17.39
C GLU A 71 22.19 5.38 16.33
N GLU A 72 22.42 4.90 15.11
CA GLU A 72 22.86 5.75 13.99
C GLU A 72 21.89 6.88 13.71
N ARG A 73 20.58 6.61 13.73
CA ARG A 73 19.54 7.64 13.54
C ARG A 73 19.52 8.66 14.65
N LEU A 74 19.60 8.22 15.92
CA LEU A 74 19.67 9.13 17.05
C LEU A 74 20.87 10.10 16.91
N LYS A 75 22.04 9.56 16.57
CA LYS A 75 23.25 10.35 16.35
C LYS A 75 23.11 11.30 15.16
N TYR A 76 22.62 10.81 14.03
CA TYR A 76 22.43 11.61 12.82
C TYR A 76 21.52 12.82 13.04
N TYR A 77 20.43 12.64 13.79
CA TYR A 77 19.48 13.69 14.09
C TYR A 77 19.81 14.50 15.35
N GLY A 78 20.91 14.22 16.05
CA GLY A 78 21.29 14.90 17.30
C GLY A 78 20.28 14.69 18.44
N LEU A 79 19.69 13.48 18.50
CA LEU A 79 18.66 13.10 19.47
C LEU A 79 19.17 12.16 20.56
N GLU A 80 20.49 12.07 20.73
CA GLU A 80 21.11 11.24 21.76
C GLU A 80 20.83 11.81 23.16
N ASP A 81 20.33 10.98 24.07
CA ASP A 81 20.05 11.34 25.46
C ASP A 81 20.09 10.11 26.35
N ASN A 82 20.61 10.24 27.56
CA ASN A 82 20.75 9.12 28.51
C ASN A 82 19.43 8.52 29.01
N ARG A 83 18.32 9.24 28.88
CA ARG A 83 16.96 8.81 29.24
C ARG A 83 16.30 8.00 28.11
N ILE A 84 16.88 7.98 26.92
CA ILE A 84 16.41 7.15 25.81
C ILE A 84 16.96 5.74 25.93
N LYS A 85 16.09 4.75 25.94
CA LYS A 85 16.43 3.33 25.99
C LYS A 85 15.94 2.61 24.75
N ILE A 86 16.86 2.08 23.97
CA ILE A 86 16.55 1.32 22.77
C ILE A 86 16.24 -0.12 23.18
N LEU A 87 15.07 -0.59 22.82
CA LEU A 87 14.64 -1.96 23.06
C LEU A 87 14.93 -2.80 21.82
N LYS A 88 15.58 -3.95 22.03
CA LYS A 88 15.74 -4.97 20.98
C LYS A 88 14.38 -5.55 20.57
N PHE A 89 14.39 -6.38 19.53
CA PHE A 89 13.18 -7.07 19.10
C PHE A 89 12.47 -7.76 20.27
N LEU A 90 11.20 -7.45 20.44
CA LEU A 90 10.35 -7.99 21.49
C LEU A 90 9.45 -9.11 20.91
N ASN A 91 9.42 -10.24 21.60
CA ASN A 91 8.38 -11.22 21.30
C ASN A 91 6.99 -10.70 21.73
N ARG A 92 5.94 -11.36 21.25
CA ARG A 92 4.55 -10.90 21.49
C ARG A 92 4.22 -10.71 22.99
N LYS A 93 4.70 -11.59 23.86
CA LYS A 93 4.44 -11.48 25.32
C LYS A 93 5.16 -10.26 25.94
N GLN A 94 6.39 -10.00 25.52
CA GLN A 94 7.16 -8.84 25.95
C GLN A 94 6.53 -7.54 25.45
N TYR A 95 6.11 -7.50 24.19
CA TYR A 95 5.42 -6.38 23.59
C TYR A 95 4.11 -6.02 24.32
N ILE A 96 3.26 -7.02 24.63
CA ILE A 96 2.04 -6.81 25.41
C ILE A 96 2.36 -6.22 26.77
N LYS A 97 3.37 -6.76 27.49
CA LYS A 97 3.82 -6.24 28.76
C LYS A 97 4.35 -4.80 28.65
N LEU A 98 5.05 -4.46 27.56
CA LEU A 98 5.50 -3.09 27.31
C LEU A 98 4.32 -2.15 27.26
N LEU A 99 3.30 -2.45 26.43
CA LEU A 99 2.08 -1.62 26.32
C LEU A 99 1.30 -1.53 27.65
N GLN A 100 1.24 -2.60 28.42
CA GLN A 100 0.53 -2.62 29.70
C GLN A 100 1.23 -1.82 30.80
N ASN A 101 2.58 -1.84 30.79
CA ASN A 101 3.39 -1.27 31.88
C ASN A 101 3.74 0.20 31.65
N ALA A 102 3.87 0.63 30.41
CA ALA A 102 4.19 2.00 30.10
C ALA A 102 3.15 2.99 30.67
N ASN A 103 3.63 4.17 31.04
CA ASN A 103 2.75 5.24 31.47
C ASN A 103 2.05 5.89 30.28
N VAL A 104 2.77 6.17 29.18
CA VAL A 104 2.21 6.86 28.02
C VAL A 104 2.82 6.31 26.73
N LEU A 105 1.99 6.04 25.72
CA LEU A 105 2.44 5.82 24.33
C LEU A 105 2.47 7.16 23.58
N ILE A 106 3.54 7.40 22.82
CA ILE A 106 3.63 8.50 21.85
C ILE A 106 3.62 7.90 20.44
N SER A 107 2.71 8.33 19.59
CA SER A 107 2.55 7.88 18.21
C SER A 107 2.27 9.07 17.28
N CYS A 108 3.33 9.75 16.83
CA CYS A 108 3.25 10.91 15.94
C CYS A 108 3.15 10.54 14.46
N ALA A 109 2.47 9.43 14.14
CA ALA A 109 2.35 8.97 12.77
C ALA A 109 1.72 10.03 11.86
N LYS A 110 2.36 10.26 10.71
CA LYS A 110 1.93 11.23 9.68
C LYS A 110 0.88 10.64 8.72
N ALA A 111 0.80 9.34 8.63
CA ALA A 111 -0.24 8.62 7.89
C ALA A 111 -0.34 7.18 8.37
N GLU A 112 -1.55 6.68 8.57
CA GLU A 112 -1.81 5.32 9.01
C GLU A 112 -3.08 4.77 8.37
N GLY A 113 -3.00 3.52 7.90
CA GLY A 113 -4.22 2.81 7.51
C GLY A 113 -5.11 2.52 8.72
N TRP A 114 -4.49 2.13 9.86
CA TRP A 114 -5.21 1.83 11.10
C TRP A 114 -4.43 2.20 12.37
N ASN A 115 -3.13 1.98 12.46
CA ASN A 115 -2.26 2.13 13.63
C ASN A 115 -2.54 1.09 14.73
N LEU A 116 -2.17 -0.16 14.47
CA LEU A 116 -2.35 -1.26 15.44
C LEU A 116 -1.71 -0.98 16.81
N PRO A 117 -0.46 -0.46 16.93
CA PRO A 117 0.11 -0.16 18.24
C PRO A 117 -0.73 0.81 19.07
N LEU A 118 -1.36 1.79 18.43
CA LEU A 118 -2.21 2.76 19.12
C LEU A 118 -3.48 2.11 19.67
N ILE A 119 -4.22 1.34 18.86
CA ILE A 119 -5.45 0.70 19.32
C ILE A 119 -5.15 -0.39 20.37
N GLU A 120 -4.04 -1.10 20.26
CA GLU A 120 -3.58 -2.09 21.25
C GLU A 120 -3.23 -1.43 22.58
N SER A 121 -2.59 -0.26 22.56
CA SER A 121 -2.28 0.55 23.73
C SER A 121 -3.57 1.06 24.41
N LEU A 122 -4.52 1.59 23.63
CA LEU A 122 -5.82 2.01 24.12
C LEU A 122 -6.61 0.85 24.74
N ALA A 123 -6.55 -0.34 24.14
CA ALA A 123 -7.15 -1.55 24.68
C ALA A 123 -6.52 -1.99 26.00
N CYS A 124 -5.23 -1.71 26.22
CA CYS A 124 -4.54 -1.90 27.50
C CYS A 124 -4.87 -0.81 28.53
N GLY A 125 -5.62 0.22 28.18
CA GLY A 125 -5.91 1.36 29.04
C GLY A 125 -4.67 2.22 29.34
N THR A 126 -3.72 2.25 28.40
CA THR A 126 -2.52 3.06 28.50
C THR A 126 -2.76 4.40 27.83
N PRO A 127 -2.55 5.52 28.52
CA PRO A 127 -2.60 6.84 27.94
C PRO A 127 -1.81 6.92 26.65
N SER A 128 -2.40 7.48 25.59
CA SER A 128 -1.79 7.46 24.28
C SER A 128 -1.92 8.81 23.59
N ILE A 129 -0.79 9.39 23.22
CA ILE A 129 -0.68 10.61 22.42
C ILE A 129 -0.60 10.19 20.95
N TYR A 130 -1.38 10.83 20.07
CA TYR A 130 -1.43 10.46 18.66
C TYR A 130 -1.72 11.68 17.77
N THR A 131 -1.26 11.68 16.52
CA THR A 131 -1.59 12.74 15.55
C THR A 131 -3.05 12.60 15.09
N LYS A 132 -3.82 13.68 15.06
CA LYS A 132 -5.21 13.69 14.59
C LYS A 132 -5.31 13.59 13.07
N CYS A 133 -4.96 12.44 12.50
CA CYS A 133 -5.01 12.21 11.05
C CYS A 133 -5.36 10.77 10.69
N SER A 134 -5.77 10.57 9.46
CA SER A 134 -5.93 9.29 8.77
C SER A 134 -6.75 8.21 9.52
N GLY A 135 -6.50 6.93 9.26
CA GLY A 135 -7.35 5.82 9.74
C GLY A 135 -7.48 5.67 11.27
N GLN A 136 -6.53 6.20 12.03
CA GLN A 136 -6.61 6.16 13.51
C GLN A 136 -7.74 7.02 14.09
N LEU A 137 -8.30 7.98 13.32
CA LEU A 137 -9.44 8.79 13.75
C LEU A 137 -10.71 7.96 13.93
N GLU A 138 -10.84 6.83 13.25
CA GLU A 138 -11.98 5.94 13.34
C GLU A 138 -12.23 5.47 14.80
N PHE A 139 -11.20 5.04 15.49
CA PHE A 139 -11.32 4.53 16.85
C PHE A 139 -10.94 5.55 17.93
N THR A 140 -10.16 6.59 17.62
CA THR A 140 -9.86 7.66 18.58
C THR A 140 -10.99 8.69 18.65
N LYS A 141 -11.74 8.87 17.55
CA LYS A 141 -12.80 9.86 17.41
C LYS A 141 -12.33 11.28 17.76
N SER A 142 -11.04 11.58 17.47
CA SER A 142 -10.34 12.83 17.81
C SER A 142 -10.37 13.20 19.31
N LYS A 143 -10.57 12.22 20.20
CA LYS A 143 -10.68 12.44 21.66
C LYS A 143 -9.38 12.11 22.38
N GLY A 144 -9.23 12.63 23.60
CA GLY A 144 -8.06 12.39 24.45
C GLY A 144 -6.85 13.22 24.07
N LEU A 145 -5.67 12.60 24.08
CA LEU A 145 -4.38 13.26 23.84
C LEU A 145 -4.04 13.37 22.35
N GLY A 146 -4.99 13.77 21.53
CA GLY A 146 -4.76 13.99 20.09
C GLY A 146 -3.96 15.26 19.82
N VAL A 147 -2.91 15.14 19.01
CA VAL A 147 -2.05 16.24 18.55
C VAL A 147 -2.62 16.81 17.25
N GLU A 148 -2.75 18.13 17.19
CA GLU A 148 -3.19 18.83 15.99
C GLU A 148 -2.16 18.73 14.86
N ILE A 149 -2.60 18.88 13.63
CA ILE A 149 -1.76 18.94 12.45
C ILE A 149 -1.52 20.40 12.06
N LEU A 150 -0.31 20.72 11.59
CA LEU A 150 0.02 22.03 11.00
C LEU A 150 -0.34 22.12 9.53
N GLY A 151 -0.30 21.01 8.82
CA GLY A 151 -0.54 20.96 7.39
C GLY A 151 -0.31 19.54 6.82
N GLU A 152 -0.32 19.48 5.51
CA GLU A 152 -0.09 18.23 4.78
C GLU A 152 0.93 18.44 3.65
N GLU A 153 1.65 17.39 3.32
CA GLU A 153 2.61 17.35 2.22
C GLU A 153 2.36 16.10 1.36
N LYS A 154 2.68 16.15 0.09
CA LYS A 154 2.58 14.96 -0.79
C LYS A 154 3.52 13.85 -0.30
N ALA A 155 3.03 12.62 -0.28
CA ALA A 155 3.82 11.46 0.15
C ALA A 155 4.99 11.15 -0.79
N GLY A 156 4.93 11.58 -2.06
CA GLY A 156 5.96 11.46 -3.08
C GLY A 156 5.36 11.60 -4.47
N GLU A 157 6.21 11.71 -5.50
CA GLU A 157 5.74 11.89 -6.88
C GLU A 157 4.89 10.72 -7.39
N ASN A 158 5.23 9.50 -6.97
CA ASN A 158 4.56 8.26 -7.42
C ASN A 158 3.76 7.56 -6.31
N ILE A 159 3.61 8.19 -5.14
CA ILE A 159 2.84 7.63 -4.02
C ILE A 159 1.56 8.46 -3.85
N PRO A 160 0.38 7.89 -4.11
CA PRO A 160 -0.86 8.61 -3.91
C PRO A 160 -1.10 8.88 -2.42
N GLY A 161 -1.53 10.11 -2.10
CA GLY A 161 -1.88 10.54 -0.76
C GLY A 161 -0.91 11.57 -0.18
N ASN A 162 -1.23 11.96 1.05
CA ASN A 162 -0.49 13.01 1.77
C ASN A 162 0.00 12.48 3.13
N PHE A 163 1.10 13.06 3.61
CA PHE A 163 1.54 13.00 4.99
C PHE A 163 1.06 14.24 5.75
N TYR A 164 0.67 14.03 6.99
CA TYR A 164 0.20 15.09 7.88
C TYR A 164 1.30 15.47 8.87
N THR A 165 1.68 16.71 8.87
CA THR A 165 2.74 17.21 9.77
C THR A 165 2.17 17.45 11.17
N PRO A 166 2.60 16.71 12.21
CA PRO A 166 2.13 16.94 13.58
C PRO A 166 2.64 18.30 14.08
N ASN A 167 1.79 18.99 14.83
CA ASN A 167 2.18 20.23 15.51
C ASN A 167 3.08 19.90 16.71
N LEU A 168 4.36 20.24 16.60
CA LEU A 168 5.36 19.92 17.62
C LEU A 168 5.08 20.63 18.96
N ASP A 169 4.61 21.87 18.93
CA ASP A 169 4.29 22.60 20.17
C ASP A 169 3.09 21.98 20.90
N ASP A 170 2.08 21.57 20.14
CA ASP A 170 0.95 20.84 20.74
C ASP A 170 1.38 19.46 21.25
N LEU A 171 2.26 18.75 20.54
CA LEU A 171 2.85 17.51 21.01
C LEU A 171 3.57 17.68 22.36
N ILE A 172 4.42 18.68 22.48
CA ILE A 172 5.14 19.02 23.73
C ILE A 172 4.13 19.29 24.86
N LYS A 173 3.09 20.05 24.56
CA LYS A 173 2.01 20.35 25.51
C LYS A 173 1.29 19.07 25.97
N LYS A 174 0.94 18.17 25.03
CA LYS A 174 0.29 16.88 25.34
C LYS A 174 1.18 15.95 26.15
N ILE A 175 2.49 15.94 25.86
CA ILE A 175 3.46 15.16 26.65
C ILE A 175 3.52 15.67 28.09
N LYS A 176 3.67 16.98 28.29
CA LYS A 176 3.66 17.59 29.64
C LYS A 176 2.35 17.36 30.37
N ASP A 177 1.21 17.51 29.68
CA ASP A 177 -0.12 17.28 30.26
C ASP A 177 -0.31 15.81 30.68
N SER A 178 0.13 14.87 29.86
CA SER A 178 0.05 13.45 30.16
C SER A 178 0.88 13.03 31.38
N TYR A 179 1.96 13.74 31.66
CA TYR A 179 2.80 13.56 32.85
C TYR A 179 2.18 14.22 34.09
N ASN A 180 1.87 15.51 33.99
CA ASN A 180 1.36 16.32 35.12
C ASN A 180 -0.01 15.84 35.60
N ASN A 181 -0.86 15.42 34.68
CA ASN A 181 -2.23 14.98 34.93
C ASN A 181 -2.41 13.46 34.71
N TYR A 182 -1.34 12.67 34.95
CA TYR A 182 -1.32 11.25 34.62
C TYR A 182 -2.51 10.47 35.17
N ASN A 183 -2.86 10.67 36.42
CA ASN A 183 -3.96 9.89 37.06
C ASN A 183 -5.32 10.16 36.39
N VAL A 184 -5.55 11.40 35.92
CA VAL A 184 -6.76 11.77 35.18
C VAL A 184 -6.78 11.05 33.83
N TRP A 185 -5.68 11.14 33.10
CA TRP A 185 -5.56 10.48 31.79
C TRP A 185 -5.57 8.96 31.89
N LYS A 186 -4.95 8.39 32.93
CA LYS A 186 -4.97 6.95 33.18
C LYS A 186 -6.38 6.44 33.43
N LYS A 187 -7.14 7.13 34.27
CA LYS A 187 -8.55 6.80 34.55
C LYS A 187 -9.38 6.87 33.27
N TRP A 188 -9.27 7.97 32.52
CA TRP A 188 -9.99 8.16 31.27
C TRP A 188 -9.72 7.04 30.24
N HIS A 189 -8.44 6.64 30.08
CA HIS A 189 -8.08 5.57 29.16
C HIS A 189 -8.52 4.19 29.66
N LEU A 190 -8.49 3.95 30.96
CA LEU A 190 -9.00 2.72 31.53
C LEU A 190 -10.51 2.56 31.30
N ASP A 191 -11.28 3.61 31.51
CA ASP A 191 -12.73 3.61 31.26
C ASP A 191 -13.01 3.35 29.76
N ARG A 192 -12.29 4.00 28.89
CA ARG A 192 -12.44 3.84 27.44
C ARG A 192 -11.91 2.49 26.91
N SER A 193 -10.96 1.85 27.58
CA SER A 193 -10.38 0.58 27.13
C SER A 193 -11.41 -0.54 26.96
N LYS A 194 -12.50 -0.50 27.75
CA LYS A 194 -13.59 -1.46 27.63
C LYS A 194 -14.34 -1.26 26.31
N GLU A 195 -14.70 -0.01 25.99
CA GLU A 195 -15.33 0.36 24.72
C GLU A 195 -14.48 -0.11 23.53
N ILE A 196 -13.17 0.20 23.54
CA ILE A 196 -12.23 -0.20 22.48
C ILE A 196 -12.19 -1.72 22.29
N ARG A 197 -12.09 -2.49 23.36
CA ARG A 197 -12.03 -3.96 23.28
C ARG A 197 -13.34 -4.59 22.81
N GLU A 198 -14.48 -3.99 23.10
CA GLU A 198 -15.78 -4.46 22.67
C GLU A 198 -16.09 -4.03 21.25
N GLU A 199 -16.06 -2.72 20.96
CA GLU A 199 -16.42 -2.17 19.64
C GLU A 199 -15.47 -2.64 18.55
N TYR A 200 -14.16 -2.62 18.82
CA TYR A 200 -13.12 -2.97 17.85
C TYR A 200 -12.56 -4.39 18.02
N SER A 201 -13.32 -5.29 18.65
CA SER A 201 -12.94 -6.71 18.63
C SER A 201 -12.89 -7.24 17.19
N TRP A 202 -11.96 -8.15 16.91
CA TRP A 202 -11.89 -8.82 15.58
C TRP A 202 -13.23 -9.40 15.15
N LYS A 203 -13.99 -9.97 16.09
CA LYS A 203 -15.35 -10.49 15.83
C LYS A 203 -16.29 -9.40 15.31
N ASN A 204 -16.31 -8.23 15.94
CA ASN A 204 -17.20 -7.13 15.56
C ASN A 204 -16.75 -6.49 14.23
N GLN A 205 -15.44 -6.36 13.99
CA GLN A 205 -14.95 -5.85 12.73
C GLN A 205 -15.24 -6.82 11.56
N ALA A 206 -15.06 -8.13 11.78
CA ALA A 206 -15.45 -9.15 10.80
C ALA A 206 -16.96 -9.11 10.50
N LYS A 207 -17.80 -8.91 11.54
CA LYS A 207 -19.24 -8.76 11.35
C LYS A 207 -19.60 -7.50 10.54
N LYS A 208 -18.94 -6.37 10.82
CA LYS A 208 -19.11 -5.13 10.00
C LYS A 208 -18.76 -5.38 8.54
N ALA A 209 -17.61 -6.01 8.28
CA ALA A 209 -17.17 -6.35 6.92
C ALA A 209 -18.17 -7.31 6.24
N TYR A 210 -18.58 -8.37 6.91
CA TYR A 210 -19.56 -9.33 6.41
C TYR A 210 -20.90 -8.64 6.05
N ASN A 211 -21.45 -7.82 6.96
CA ASN A 211 -22.68 -7.08 6.70
C ASN A 211 -22.55 -6.15 5.49
N ARG A 212 -21.39 -5.48 5.34
CA ARG A 212 -21.13 -4.63 4.17
C ARG A 212 -21.06 -5.43 2.89
N LEU A 213 -20.42 -6.58 2.90
CA LEU A 213 -20.39 -7.49 1.75
C LEU A 213 -21.79 -7.97 1.35
N GLN A 214 -22.66 -8.27 2.33
CA GLN A 214 -24.06 -8.63 2.06
C GLN A 214 -24.87 -7.47 1.47
N GLN A 215 -24.58 -6.23 1.88
CA GLN A 215 -25.24 -5.02 1.34
C GLN A 215 -24.75 -4.66 -0.06
N ILE A 216 -23.50 -4.99 -0.38
CA ILE A 216 -23.03 -4.96 -1.75
C ILE A 216 -23.79 -6.08 -2.45
N LYS A 217 -25.06 -5.81 -2.79
CA LYS A 217 -25.76 -6.65 -3.74
C LYS A 217 -24.82 -6.79 -4.92
N ILE A 218 -24.25 -7.97 -5.09
CA ILE A 218 -23.90 -8.47 -6.39
C ILE A 218 -25.27 -8.55 -7.08
N THR A 219 -25.74 -7.42 -7.59
CA THR A 219 -26.68 -7.46 -8.68
C THR A 219 -25.95 -8.35 -9.66
N PRO A 220 -26.44 -9.57 -10.00
CA PRO A 220 -25.89 -10.23 -11.14
C PRO A 220 -26.10 -9.20 -12.25
N LYS A 221 -25.06 -8.45 -12.61
CA LYS A 221 -25.01 -7.79 -13.91
C LYS A 221 -25.33 -8.95 -14.82
N ILE A 222 -26.44 -8.85 -15.57
CA ILE A 222 -26.68 -9.75 -16.69
C ILE A 222 -25.32 -9.83 -17.33
N LYS A 223 -24.69 -11.01 -17.19
CA LYS A 223 -23.29 -11.18 -17.57
C LYS A 223 -23.30 -11.17 -19.08
N THR A 224 -23.24 -9.97 -19.65
CA THR A 224 -22.95 -9.86 -21.09
C THR A 224 -21.55 -10.42 -21.26
N PRO A 225 -21.41 -11.46 -22.08
CA PRO A 225 -20.10 -12.01 -22.39
C PRO A 225 -19.18 -10.90 -22.84
N ARG A 226 -18.01 -10.82 -22.28
CA ARG A 226 -16.99 -9.83 -22.64
C ARG A 226 -15.76 -10.59 -23.11
N LEU A 227 -15.18 -10.13 -24.20
CA LEU A 227 -13.90 -10.63 -24.68
C LEU A 227 -12.81 -9.61 -24.30
N ASP A 228 -11.88 -10.03 -23.46
CA ASP A 228 -10.66 -9.28 -23.22
C ASP A 228 -9.66 -9.66 -24.31
N VAL A 229 -9.32 -8.70 -25.17
CA VAL A 229 -8.45 -8.91 -26.32
C VAL A 229 -7.16 -8.11 -26.14
N ASN A 230 -6.03 -8.70 -26.46
CA ASN A 230 -4.76 -8.00 -26.57
C ASN A 230 -3.87 -8.58 -27.69
N PHE A 231 -2.82 -7.86 -28.06
CA PHE A 231 -1.88 -8.22 -29.12
C PHE A 231 -0.42 -8.08 -28.66
N VAL A 232 -0.16 -8.25 -27.37
CA VAL A 232 1.17 -8.04 -26.78
C VAL A 232 2.19 -9.08 -27.29
N ASP A 233 1.73 -10.33 -27.46
CA ASP A 233 2.56 -11.43 -27.94
C ASP A 233 1.74 -12.30 -28.90
N GLY A 234 1.26 -11.69 -29.99
CA GLY A 234 0.27 -12.23 -30.90
C GLY A 234 -1.16 -12.01 -30.40
N PRO A 235 -2.17 -12.41 -31.20
CA PRO A 235 -3.55 -12.23 -30.85
C PRO A 235 -3.95 -13.14 -29.69
N TYR A 236 -4.54 -12.54 -28.68
CA TYR A 236 -4.99 -13.20 -27.46
C TYR A 236 -6.44 -12.80 -27.18
N ALA A 237 -7.25 -13.72 -26.77
CA ALA A 237 -8.61 -13.48 -26.35
C ALA A 237 -8.93 -14.27 -25.08
N CYS A 238 -9.58 -13.63 -24.11
CA CYS A 238 -10.07 -14.28 -22.90
C CYS A 238 -11.55 -13.98 -22.71
N LEU A 239 -12.36 -15.02 -22.62
CA LEU A 239 -13.79 -14.88 -22.41
C LEU A 239 -14.09 -14.60 -20.93
N ARG A 240 -14.84 -13.55 -20.66
CA ARG A 240 -15.26 -13.13 -19.32
C ARG A 240 -16.77 -13.05 -19.20
N ASN A 241 -17.25 -13.21 -17.99
CA ASN A 241 -18.67 -13.02 -17.66
C ASN A 241 -19.64 -13.88 -18.49
N SER A 242 -19.21 -15.07 -18.89
CA SER A 242 -20.05 -16.00 -19.67
C SER A 242 -20.59 -17.15 -18.83
N ASN A 243 -21.83 -17.53 -19.09
CA ASN A 243 -22.44 -18.73 -18.51
C ASN A 243 -22.42 -19.93 -19.48
N GLN A 244 -21.92 -19.72 -20.69
CA GLN A 244 -21.84 -20.77 -21.72
C GLN A 244 -20.52 -20.68 -22.47
N GLU A 245 -20.23 -21.71 -23.26
CA GLU A 245 -19.08 -21.71 -24.17
C GLU A 245 -19.41 -20.94 -25.44
N TYR A 246 -18.37 -20.31 -26.00
CA TYR A 246 -18.45 -19.66 -27.31
C TYR A 246 -17.26 -20.05 -28.16
N LEU A 247 -17.52 -20.19 -29.46
CA LEU A 247 -16.45 -20.32 -30.44
C LEU A 247 -15.80 -18.94 -30.63
N VAL A 248 -14.50 -18.87 -30.36
CA VAL A 248 -13.66 -17.70 -30.62
C VAL A 248 -12.79 -18.03 -31.83
N ASP A 249 -12.92 -17.20 -32.85
CA ASP A 249 -12.29 -17.38 -34.16
C ASP A 249 -11.30 -16.24 -34.42
N PHE A 250 -10.07 -16.60 -34.76
CA PHE A 250 -8.97 -15.68 -35.08
C PHE A 250 -8.79 -15.65 -36.58
N ILE A 251 -9.24 -14.59 -37.22
CA ILE A 251 -9.35 -14.47 -38.68
C ILE A 251 -8.28 -13.50 -39.18
N ASN A 252 -7.62 -13.88 -40.27
CA ASN A 252 -6.77 -13.04 -41.05
C ASN A 252 -7.65 -12.15 -41.97
N GLN A 253 -7.72 -10.86 -41.70
CA GLN A 253 -8.54 -9.93 -42.49
C GLN A 253 -8.06 -9.79 -43.93
N ASP A 254 -6.78 -10.01 -44.21
CA ASP A 254 -6.19 -9.86 -45.56
C ASP A 254 -6.64 -11.01 -46.49
N THR A 255 -6.83 -12.21 -45.93
CA THR A 255 -7.23 -13.42 -46.68
C THR A 255 -8.66 -13.84 -46.38
N ASN A 256 -9.27 -13.30 -45.35
CA ASN A 256 -10.57 -13.69 -44.78
C ASN A 256 -10.64 -15.17 -44.37
N GLN A 257 -9.50 -15.75 -44.01
CA GLN A 257 -9.39 -17.13 -43.55
C GLN A 257 -9.22 -17.20 -42.04
N SER A 258 -9.84 -18.21 -41.42
CA SER A 258 -9.61 -18.54 -40.02
C SER A 258 -8.24 -19.19 -39.85
N GLU A 259 -7.37 -18.57 -39.08
CA GLU A 259 -6.05 -19.08 -38.72
C GLU A 259 -6.11 -20.01 -37.51
N TYR A 260 -7.09 -19.78 -36.64
CA TYR A 260 -7.27 -20.57 -35.41
C TYR A 260 -8.65 -20.34 -34.83
N SER A 261 -9.27 -21.42 -34.36
CA SER A 261 -10.57 -21.40 -33.67
C SER A 261 -10.49 -22.19 -32.37
N VAL A 262 -11.14 -21.71 -31.34
CA VAL A 262 -11.16 -22.37 -30.01
C VAL A 262 -12.48 -22.10 -29.30
N ASN A 263 -13.02 -23.13 -28.64
CA ASN A 263 -14.15 -22.99 -27.75
C ASN A 263 -13.64 -22.50 -26.39
N LEU A 264 -14.10 -21.32 -25.93
CA LEU A 264 -13.74 -20.75 -24.63
C LEU A 264 -14.93 -20.78 -23.68
N LYS A 265 -14.65 -21.22 -22.45
CA LYS A 265 -15.51 -21.07 -21.27
C LYS A 265 -15.18 -19.77 -20.52
N ASN A 266 -16.01 -19.41 -19.56
CA ASN A 266 -15.71 -18.29 -18.68
C ASN A 266 -14.31 -18.38 -18.06
N ASP A 267 -13.55 -17.28 -18.11
CA ASP A 267 -12.19 -17.16 -17.62
C ASP A 267 -11.15 -18.08 -18.31
N HIS A 268 -11.52 -18.66 -19.46
CA HIS A 268 -10.57 -19.35 -20.34
C HIS A 268 -10.11 -18.43 -21.47
N TRP A 269 -8.93 -18.71 -21.96
CA TRP A 269 -8.29 -17.92 -23.01
C TRP A 269 -7.80 -18.78 -24.18
N GLY A 270 -7.70 -18.15 -25.32
CA GLY A 270 -7.09 -18.69 -26.53
C GLY A 270 -6.06 -17.72 -27.10
N LYS A 271 -5.06 -18.27 -27.76
CA LYS A 271 -3.99 -17.55 -28.41
C LYS A 271 -3.52 -18.33 -29.63
N THR A 272 -3.21 -17.64 -30.73
CA THR A 272 -2.65 -18.29 -31.88
C THR A 272 -1.17 -18.63 -31.68
N PHE A 273 -0.68 -19.64 -32.39
CA PHE A 273 0.76 -19.93 -32.46
C PHE A 273 1.50 -18.91 -33.31
N HIS A 274 0.82 -18.30 -34.29
CA HIS A 274 1.40 -17.31 -35.16
C HIS A 274 1.39 -15.94 -34.48
N LYS A 275 2.56 -15.42 -34.23
CA LYS A 275 2.77 -14.09 -33.62
C LYS A 275 2.96 -13.00 -34.67
N PHE A 276 2.64 -13.29 -35.93
CA PHE A 276 2.90 -12.39 -37.04
C PHE A 276 1.95 -11.20 -37.05
N PHE A 277 2.41 -10.13 -37.69
CA PHE A 277 1.65 -8.92 -37.91
C PHE A 277 0.67 -9.09 -39.06
N ILE A 278 -0.32 -9.94 -38.81
CA ILE A 278 -1.49 -10.08 -39.66
C ILE A 278 -2.54 -9.07 -39.23
N ASN A 279 -3.38 -8.61 -40.12
CA ASN A 279 -4.54 -7.82 -39.75
C ASN A 279 -5.58 -8.77 -39.14
N TRP A 280 -5.56 -8.85 -37.80
CA TRP A 280 -6.43 -9.77 -37.08
C TRP A 280 -7.86 -9.26 -36.92
N ASP A 281 -8.84 -10.14 -37.10
CA ASP A 281 -10.20 -10.00 -36.62
C ASP A 281 -10.50 -11.16 -35.64
N ILE A 282 -10.80 -10.83 -34.39
CA ILE A 282 -11.16 -11.82 -33.38
C ILE A 282 -12.67 -11.77 -33.21
N GLN A 283 -13.33 -12.86 -33.55
CA GLN A 283 -14.79 -12.96 -33.53
C GLN A 283 -15.26 -13.97 -32.47
N ILE A 284 -16.38 -13.66 -31.83
CA ILE A 284 -17.16 -14.63 -31.08
C ILE A 284 -18.38 -14.97 -31.89
N LYS A 285 -18.62 -16.25 -32.06
CA LYS A 285 -19.83 -16.79 -32.68
C LYS A 285 -20.68 -17.52 -31.65
N ASP A 286 -21.97 -17.35 -31.73
CA ASP A 286 -22.91 -18.13 -30.94
C ASP A 286 -23.05 -19.59 -31.45
N ASN A 287 -23.91 -20.38 -30.80
CA ASN A 287 -24.16 -21.77 -31.18
C ASN A 287 -24.85 -21.91 -32.54
N PHE A 288 -25.32 -20.83 -33.14
CA PHE A 288 -25.94 -20.80 -34.47
C PHE A 288 -24.97 -20.27 -35.54
N GLY A 289 -23.74 -19.89 -35.14
CA GLY A 289 -22.73 -19.36 -36.04
C GLY A 289 -22.86 -17.85 -36.27
N GLU A 290 -23.79 -17.16 -35.62
CA GLU A 290 -23.94 -15.73 -35.72
C GLU A 290 -22.82 -15.01 -34.95
N ILE A 291 -22.24 -13.95 -35.58
CA ILE A 291 -21.18 -13.16 -34.97
C ILE A 291 -21.81 -12.20 -33.96
N ILE A 292 -21.58 -12.48 -32.67
CA ILE A 292 -22.08 -11.65 -31.57
C ILE A 292 -21.05 -10.59 -31.12
N TYR A 293 -19.79 -10.75 -31.54
CA TYR A 293 -18.71 -9.82 -31.24
C TYR A 293 -17.61 -9.94 -32.31
N SER A 294 -17.03 -8.80 -32.70
CA SER A 294 -15.85 -8.75 -33.54
C SER A 294 -14.91 -7.65 -33.07
N HIS A 295 -13.62 -7.94 -33.02
CA HIS A 295 -12.57 -6.98 -32.71
C HIS A 295 -11.50 -7.01 -33.79
N LYS A 296 -11.55 -6.02 -34.66
CA LYS A 296 -10.54 -5.83 -35.73
C LYS A 296 -9.32 -5.09 -35.17
N TYR A 297 -8.14 -5.70 -35.36
CA TYR A 297 -6.89 -5.03 -35.00
C TYR A 297 -6.71 -3.75 -35.82
N ASN A 298 -6.52 -2.65 -35.12
CA ASN A 298 -6.24 -1.36 -35.74
C ASN A 298 -5.31 -0.53 -34.83
N ALA A 299 -4.08 -0.33 -35.30
CA ALA A 299 -3.08 0.49 -34.65
C ALA A 299 -2.96 1.90 -35.23
N SER A 300 -3.76 2.24 -36.25
CA SER A 300 -3.66 3.55 -36.91
C SER A 300 -3.86 4.70 -35.91
N GLY A 301 -2.93 5.66 -35.94
CA GLY A 301 -2.92 6.80 -35.03
C GLY A 301 -2.60 6.49 -33.57
N LYS A 302 -2.30 5.25 -33.22
CA LYS A 302 -1.95 4.84 -31.84
C LYS A 302 -0.45 4.85 -31.60
N ARG A 303 -0.06 4.95 -30.32
CA ARG A 303 1.33 4.70 -29.87
C ARG A 303 1.50 3.22 -29.62
N VAL A 304 2.46 2.60 -30.28
CA VAL A 304 2.77 1.16 -30.17
C VAL A 304 4.18 1.00 -29.64
N TYR A 305 4.31 0.24 -28.57
CA TYR A 305 5.61 -0.07 -27.97
C TYR A 305 6.14 -1.40 -28.49
N ILE A 306 7.33 -1.39 -29.09
CA ILE A 306 8.03 -2.58 -29.61
C ILE A 306 9.30 -2.78 -28.79
N ALA A 307 9.33 -3.84 -27.97
CA ALA A 307 10.47 -4.20 -27.15
C ALA A 307 11.27 -5.35 -27.79
N PHE A 308 12.56 -5.14 -28.01
CA PHE A 308 13.50 -6.18 -28.43
C PHE A 308 14.16 -6.78 -27.20
N GLY A 309 13.77 -7.98 -26.80
CA GLY A 309 14.21 -8.65 -25.58
C GLY A 309 15.58 -9.31 -25.63
N SER A 310 16.23 -9.39 -26.82
CA SER A 310 17.55 -9.98 -26.94
C SER A 310 18.67 -8.98 -26.62
N LYS A 311 19.65 -9.42 -25.81
CA LYS A 311 20.90 -8.68 -25.58
C LYS A 311 21.91 -8.81 -26.72
N ALA A 312 21.70 -9.77 -27.63
CA ALA A 312 22.55 -9.96 -28.79
C ALA A 312 22.31 -8.85 -29.82
N LEU A 313 23.38 -8.14 -30.17
CA LEU A 313 23.30 -7.05 -31.19
C LEU A 313 22.88 -7.59 -32.56
N GLY A 314 23.36 -8.76 -32.96
CA GLY A 314 22.99 -9.40 -34.21
C GLY A 314 21.50 -9.66 -34.37
N ASP A 315 20.85 -10.15 -33.32
CA ASP A 315 19.40 -10.37 -33.32
C ASP A 315 18.66 -9.03 -33.48
N THR A 316 19.11 -8.03 -32.74
CA THR A 316 18.50 -6.70 -32.81
C THR A 316 18.65 -6.09 -34.20
N LEU A 317 19.82 -6.19 -34.82
CA LEU A 317 20.06 -5.73 -36.19
C LEU A 317 19.18 -6.43 -37.23
N ALA A 318 18.98 -7.75 -37.08
CA ALA A 318 18.13 -8.52 -37.98
C ALA A 318 16.65 -8.12 -37.91
N TRP A 319 16.14 -7.84 -36.72
CA TRP A 319 14.71 -7.59 -36.52
C TRP A 319 14.32 -6.11 -36.47
N PHE A 320 15.25 -5.21 -36.21
CA PHE A 320 15.00 -3.78 -36.09
C PHE A 320 14.29 -3.13 -37.29
N PRO A 321 14.65 -3.46 -38.56
CA PRO A 321 13.98 -2.89 -39.73
C PRO A 321 12.46 -3.12 -39.74
N TYR A 322 12.01 -4.22 -39.16
CA TYR A 322 10.58 -4.55 -39.11
C TYR A 322 9.78 -3.59 -38.22
N ALA A 323 10.41 -2.88 -37.27
CA ALA A 323 9.73 -1.82 -36.52
C ALA A 323 9.34 -0.65 -37.44
N LEU A 324 10.14 -0.32 -38.44
CA LEU A 324 9.81 0.68 -39.46
C LEU A 324 8.69 0.19 -40.39
N GLU A 325 8.80 -1.04 -40.84
CA GLU A 325 7.77 -1.65 -41.67
C GLU A 325 6.43 -1.73 -40.94
N PHE A 326 6.44 -2.05 -39.64
CA PHE A 326 5.26 -2.02 -38.79
C PHE A 326 4.67 -0.61 -38.74
N LYS A 327 5.50 0.42 -38.48
CA LYS A 327 5.07 1.82 -38.47
C LYS A 327 4.37 2.20 -39.76
N LYS A 328 5.00 1.89 -40.90
CA LYS A 328 4.46 2.19 -42.24
C LYS A 328 3.16 1.44 -42.51
N LYS A 329 3.13 0.12 -42.26
CA LYS A 329 1.97 -0.75 -42.50
C LYS A 329 0.76 -0.32 -41.72
N HIS A 330 0.95 0.03 -40.45
CA HIS A 330 -0.16 0.34 -39.53
C HIS A 330 -0.41 1.82 -39.32
N ASN A 331 0.36 2.70 -39.95
CA ASN A 331 0.23 4.16 -39.81
C ASN A 331 0.15 4.59 -38.33
N CYS A 332 1.07 4.12 -37.50
CA CYS A 332 1.09 4.34 -36.06
C CYS A 332 2.37 5.02 -35.60
N HIS A 333 2.38 5.53 -34.36
CA HIS A 333 3.58 6.02 -33.72
C HIS A 333 4.28 4.89 -32.99
N VAL A 334 5.52 4.55 -33.39
CA VAL A 334 6.26 3.44 -32.81
C VAL A 334 7.32 3.94 -31.84
N ILE A 335 7.25 3.39 -30.62
CA ILE A 335 8.26 3.55 -29.56
C ILE A 335 9.04 2.25 -29.50
N VAL A 336 10.36 2.35 -29.65
CA VAL A 336 11.24 1.17 -29.66
C VAL A 336 12.09 1.15 -28.39
N SER A 337 12.21 -0.03 -27.79
CA SER A 337 13.17 -0.28 -26.72
C SER A 337 14.07 -1.46 -27.05
N THR A 338 15.38 -1.25 -26.98
CA THR A 338 16.40 -2.26 -27.17
C THR A 338 17.47 -2.10 -26.10
N PHE A 339 18.33 -3.12 -25.94
CA PHE A 339 19.57 -2.96 -25.14
C PHE A 339 20.59 -2.04 -25.81
N TRP A 340 20.35 -1.63 -27.07
CA TRP A 340 21.27 -0.89 -27.96
C TRP A 340 20.67 0.42 -28.47
N ASN A 341 19.77 1.04 -27.73
CA ASN A 341 19.04 2.26 -28.15
C ASN A 341 19.97 3.36 -28.71
N LYS A 342 21.12 3.60 -28.06
CA LYS A 342 22.09 4.61 -28.50
C LYS A 342 22.62 4.36 -29.92
N PHE A 343 22.75 3.08 -30.30
CA PHE A 343 23.25 2.69 -31.63
C PHE A 343 22.24 2.98 -32.74
N PHE A 344 20.93 2.89 -32.42
CA PHE A 344 19.89 3.05 -33.44
C PHE A 344 19.31 4.46 -33.51
N LYS A 345 19.30 5.21 -32.40
CA LYS A 345 18.61 6.49 -32.27
C LYS A 345 19.00 7.54 -33.31
N GLU A 346 20.26 7.66 -33.61
CA GLU A 346 20.75 8.64 -34.60
C GLU A 346 20.40 8.25 -36.05
N LYS A 347 20.34 6.95 -36.31
CA LYS A 347 20.10 6.43 -37.66
C LYS A 347 18.61 6.37 -38.03
N TYR A 348 17.73 6.32 -37.04
CA TYR A 348 16.28 6.16 -37.22
C TYR A 348 15.51 7.25 -36.46
N PRO A 349 15.63 8.53 -36.87
CA PRO A 349 15.02 9.66 -36.20
C PRO A 349 13.48 9.65 -36.24
N GLU A 350 12.90 8.85 -37.13
CA GLU A 350 11.45 8.66 -37.26
C GLU A 350 10.82 7.76 -36.18
N LEU A 351 11.66 7.12 -35.37
CA LEU A 351 11.23 6.29 -34.24
C LEU A 351 11.47 7.01 -32.90
N GLU A 352 10.60 6.79 -31.94
CA GLU A 352 10.82 7.18 -30.53
C GLU A 352 11.54 6.04 -29.79
N PHE A 353 12.50 6.38 -28.86
CA PHE A 353 13.32 5.40 -28.13
C PHE A 353 13.18 5.57 -26.61
#